data_7001e972c584510cdfd9aeeab606d4dc
#
_entry.id   7001e972c584510cdfd9aeeab606d4dc
#
_cell.length_a   1.000
_cell.length_b   1.000
_cell.length_c   1.000
_cell.angle_alpha   90.00
_cell.angle_beta   90.00
_cell.angle_gamma   90.00
#
_symmetry.space_group_name_H-M   'P 1'
#
loop_
_entity.id
_entity.type
_entity.pdbx_description
1 polymer ?
#
loop_
_entity_poly.entity_id
_entity_poly.type
_entity_poly.pdbx_seq_one_letter_code
_entity_poly.pdbx_strand_id
1 'polypeptide(L)'
;MDDPQLNAFASGIDRKSYTVTVTTGLLRLLDDDELAGVLGHELTHIRNHDTKLLITSIVFVGIVSTVMSIIVQMIYNMMWFGGGGHVVSSDDDNDNRGSGIAVVLVLIIGYVLCAIAYLFTALTRFAISRKREYMADAGGAELCGNPLALASALRKISGDPGLQGVKRDDVAQLFIIHPQKLSAGGAMSMLSSLFSTHPDTKKRIEILEQF
;
A
#
# COMPACT_ATOMS: atom_id res chain seq x y z
N MET A 1 16.87 -17.22 -1.55
CA MET A 1 16.21 -17.27 -2.86
C MET A 1 17.28 -16.98 -3.91
N ASP A 2 17.39 -17.81 -4.93
CA ASP A 2 18.38 -17.60 -5.99
C ASP A 2 17.84 -16.59 -7.01
N ASP A 3 18.19 -15.33 -6.80
CA ASP A 3 17.76 -14.18 -7.59
C ASP A 3 18.87 -13.13 -7.54
N PRO A 4 19.33 -12.59 -8.70
CA PRO A 4 20.36 -11.55 -8.75
C PRO A 4 19.88 -10.17 -8.28
N GLN A 5 18.59 -9.95 -8.13
CA GLN A 5 18.04 -8.69 -7.64
C GLN A 5 18.39 -8.47 -6.16
N LEU A 6 18.46 -7.20 -5.74
CA LEU A 6 18.76 -6.83 -4.37
C LEU A 6 17.47 -6.73 -3.56
N ASN A 7 17.08 -7.80 -2.88
CA ASN A 7 15.86 -7.81 -2.09
C ASN A 7 15.96 -8.68 -0.84
N ALA A 8 15.28 -8.23 0.22
CA ALA A 8 14.89 -9.04 1.37
C ALA A 8 13.44 -8.71 1.72
N PHE A 9 12.72 -9.65 2.25
CA PHE A 9 11.35 -9.43 2.73
C PHE A 9 10.94 -10.43 3.79
N ALA A 10 10.12 -9.95 4.73
CA ALA A 10 9.46 -10.76 5.72
C ALA A 10 8.06 -11.17 5.24
N SER A 11 7.69 -12.42 5.43
CA SER A 11 6.37 -12.94 5.09
C SER A 11 5.82 -13.83 6.21
N GLY A 12 4.51 -14.13 6.13
CA GLY A 12 3.82 -14.94 7.11
C GLY A 12 2.80 -14.15 7.94
N ILE A 13 1.84 -14.86 8.53
CA ILE A 13 0.72 -14.29 9.28
C ILE A 13 0.79 -14.65 10.76
N ASP A 14 1.38 -15.79 11.08
CA ASP A 14 1.48 -16.32 12.44
C ASP A 14 2.91 -16.80 12.75
N ARG A 15 3.12 -17.15 14.02
CA ARG A 15 4.45 -17.60 14.51
C ARG A 15 5.01 -18.84 13.82
N LYS A 16 4.17 -19.65 13.16
CA LYS A 16 4.59 -20.87 12.47
C LYS A 16 4.93 -20.62 11.00
N SER A 17 4.39 -19.53 10.44
CA SER A 17 4.52 -19.17 9.03
C SER A 17 5.51 -18.02 8.77
N TYR A 18 6.04 -17.37 9.82
CA TYR A 18 7.01 -16.29 9.63
C TYR A 18 8.28 -16.79 8.97
N THR A 19 8.65 -16.14 7.89
CA THR A 19 9.89 -16.37 7.14
C THR A 19 10.51 -15.04 6.75
N VAL A 20 11.83 -15.00 6.73
CA VAL A 20 12.60 -13.90 6.12
C VAL A 20 13.33 -14.49 4.92
N THR A 21 13.10 -13.90 3.77
CA THR A 21 13.71 -14.31 2.51
C THR A 21 14.72 -13.25 2.10
N VAL A 22 15.92 -13.70 1.72
CA VAL A 22 17.00 -12.86 1.20
C VAL A 22 17.42 -13.39 -0.16
N THR A 23 17.68 -12.51 -1.11
CA THR A 23 18.16 -12.88 -2.45
C THR A 23 19.67 -13.07 -2.48
N THR A 24 20.16 -13.91 -3.42
CA THR A 24 21.60 -14.10 -3.62
C THR A 24 22.31 -12.82 -4.08
N GLY A 25 21.60 -11.93 -4.80
CA GLY A 25 22.14 -10.62 -5.17
C GLY A 25 22.46 -9.78 -3.93
N LEU A 26 21.53 -9.71 -2.97
CA LEU A 26 21.72 -8.95 -1.74
C LEU A 26 22.84 -9.54 -0.88
N LEU A 27 22.91 -10.86 -0.74
CA LEU A 27 23.97 -11.55 0.01
C LEU A 27 25.37 -11.34 -0.55
N ARG A 28 25.50 -11.04 -1.85
CA ARG A 28 26.80 -10.75 -2.49
C ARG A 28 27.21 -9.28 -2.35
N LEU A 29 26.25 -8.38 -2.16
CA LEU A 29 26.48 -6.95 -2.11
C LEU A 29 26.82 -6.47 -0.70
N LEU A 30 26.13 -7.00 0.31
CA LEU A 30 26.20 -6.56 1.68
C LEU A 30 27.26 -7.35 2.47
N ASP A 31 27.93 -6.67 3.38
CA ASP A 31 28.72 -7.33 4.42
C ASP A 31 27.84 -7.84 5.56
N ASP A 32 28.44 -8.54 6.53
CA ASP A 32 27.71 -9.19 7.63
C ASP A 32 26.97 -8.20 8.52
N ASP A 33 27.54 -7.02 8.79
CA ASP A 33 26.93 -5.99 9.64
C ASP A 33 25.76 -5.32 8.90
N GLU A 34 25.93 -5.02 7.63
CA GLU A 34 24.90 -4.47 6.76
C GLU A 34 23.71 -5.44 6.59
N LEU A 35 24.04 -6.72 6.38
CA LEU A 35 23.05 -7.79 6.30
C LEU A 35 22.30 -7.95 7.64
N ALA A 36 22.99 -7.90 8.76
CA ALA A 36 22.37 -7.93 10.09
C ALA A 36 21.40 -6.75 10.29
N GLY A 37 21.76 -5.54 9.82
CA GLY A 37 20.88 -4.38 9.82
C GLY A 37 19.60 -4.61 9.01
N VAL A 38 19.72 -5.13 7.78
CA VAL A 38 18.57 -5.45 6.93
C VAL A 38 17.71 -6.55 7.55
N LEU A 39 18.29 -7.61 8.08
CA LEU A 39 17.55 -8.68 8.75
C LEU A 39 16.84 -8.17 10.00
N GLY A 40 17.47 -7.28 10.79
CA GLY A 40 16.87 -6.61 11.94
C GLY A 40 15.63 -5.79 11.54
N HIS A 41 15.71 -5.07 10.43
CA HIS A 41 14.59 -4.33 9.86
C HIS A 41 13.41 -5.28 9.50
N GLU A 42 13.67 -6.37 8.77
CA GLU A 42 12.65 -7.36 8.41
C GLU A 42 12.04 -8.07 9.62
N LEU A 43 12.87 -8.41 10.62
CA LEU A 43 12.41 -8.99 11.88
C LEU A 43 11.51 -8.03 12.67
N THR A 44 11.77 -6.72 12.58
CA THR A 44 10.92 -5.71 13.20
C THR A 44 9.54 -5.65 12.57
N HIS A 45 9.42 -5.81 11.24
CA HIS A 45 8.12 -5.96 10.57
C HIS A 45 7.33 -7.17 11.07
N ILE A 46 8.00 -8.31 11.30
CA ILE A 46 7.38 -9.50 11.91
C ILE A 46 6.91 -9.19 13.35
N ARG A 47 7.77 -8.60 14.18
CA ARG A 47 7.48 -8.23 15.57
C ARG A 47 6.26 -7.31 15.67
N ASN A 48 6.15 -6.35 14.76
CA ASN A 48 5.06 -5.37 14.69
C ASN A 48 3.79 -5.90 14.01
N HIS A 49 3.78 -7.14 13.54
CA HIS A 49 2.67 -7.75 12.78
C HIS A 49 2.24 -6.98 11.53
N ASP A 50 3.20 -6.38 10.84
CA ASP A 50 2.96 -5.49 9.71
C ASP A 50 2.26 -6.19 8.55
N THR A 51 2.57 -7.45 8.28
CA THR A 51 1.90 -8.27 7.25
C THR A 51 0.40 -8.43 7.53
N LYS A 52 0.03 -8.66 8.80
CA LYS A 52 -1.41 -8.75 9.17
C LYS A 52 -2.15 -7.47 8.89
N LEU A 53 -1.56 -6.34 9.25
CA LEU A 53 -2.14 -5.02 9.05
C LEU A 53 -2.29 -4.69 7.56
N LEU A 54 -1.30 -5.08 6.74
CA LEU A 54 -1.36 -4.94 5.29
C LEU A 54 -2.52 -5.75 4.70
N ILE A 55 -2.62 -7.04 5.04
CA ILE A 55 -3.69 -7.93 4.55
C ILE A 55 -5.06 -7.39 4.97
N THR A 56 -5.23 -7.02 6.24
CA THR A 56 -6.48 -6.45 6.75
C THR A 56 -6.88 -5.20 5.97
N SER A 57 -5.91 -4.33 5.67
CA SER A 57 -6.15 -3.11 4.89
C SER A 57 -6.59 -3.42 3.45
N ILE A 58 -5.97 -4.42 2.80
CA ILE A 58 -6.33 -4.85 1.44
C ILE A 58 -7.77 -5.40 1.41
N VAL A 59 -8.12 -6.25 2.37
CA VAL A 59 -9.47 -6.82 2.48
C VAL A 59 -10.51 -5.72 2.70
N PHE A 60 -10.23 -4.77 3.60
CA PHE A 60 -11.14 -3.66 3.88
C PHE A 60 -11.37 -2.77 2.66
N VAL A 61 -10.29 -2.38 1.96
CA VAL A 61 -10.37 -1.62 0.71
C VAL A 61 -11.15 -2.39 -0.36
N GLY A 62 -10.94 -3.71 -0.46
CA GLY A 62 -11.68 -4.57 -1.38
C GLY A 62 -13.18 -4.57 -1.11
N ILE A 63 -13.60 -4.67 0.15
CA ILE A 63 -15.01 -4.61 0.54
C ILE A 63 -15.63 -3.26 0.15
N VAL A 64 -14.98 -2.15 0.49
CA VAL A 64 -15.47 -0.80 0.14
C VAL A 64 -15.58 -0.63 -1.37
N SER A 65 -14.58 -1.07 -2.14
CA SER A 65 -14.61 -1.02 -3.61
C SER A 65 -15.75 -1.83 -4.20
N THR A 66 -16.05 -3.00 -3.63
CA THR A 66 -17.15 -3.85 -4.08
C THR A 66 -18.50 -3.16 -3.82
N VAL A 67 -18.70 -2.59 -2.63
CA VAL A 67 -19.92 -1.83 -2.31
C VAL A 67 -20.10 -0.64 -3.27
N MET A 68 -19.04 0.12 -3.55
CA MET A 68 -19.09 1.22 -4.51
C MET A 68 -19.50 0.74 -5.91
N SER A 69 -18.94 -0.39 -6.36
CA SER A 69 -19.29 -0.98 -7.67
C SER A 69 -20.77 -1.39 -7.75
N ILE A 70 -21.31 -1.96 -6.68
CA ILE A 70 -22.73 -2.32 -6.60
C ILE A 70 -23.61 -1.07 -6.68
N ILE A 71 -23.29 0.01 -5.96
CA ILE A 71 -24.03 1.27 -5.99
C ILE A 71 -24.01 1.86 -7.40
N VAL A 72 -22.85 1.91 -8.06
CA VAL A 72 -22.74 2.40 -9.44
C VAL A 72 -23.60 1.58 -10.39
N GLN A 73 -23.60 0.26 -10.24
CA GLN A 73 -24.38 -0.64 -11.07
C GLN A 73 -25.89 -0.46 -10.85
N MET A 74 -26.30 -0.22 -9.62
CA MET A 74 -27.71 0.12 -9.29
C MET A 74 -28.13 1.44 -9.94
N ILE A 75 -27.30 2.48 -9.84
CA ILE A 75 -27.57 3.79 -10.47
C ILE A 75 -27.66 3.62 -11.99
N TYR A 76 -26.71 2.91 -12.59
CA TYR A 76 -26.69 2.64 -14.03
C TYR A 76 -27.96 1.90 -14.49
N ASN A 77 -28.34 0.83 -13.78
CA ASN A 77 -29.54 0.07 -14.11
C ASN A 77 -30.82 0.91 -13.98
N MET A 78 -30.92 1.76 -12.96
CA MET A 78 -32.05 2.67 -12.81
C MET A 78 -32.11 3.71 -13.93
N MET A 79 -30.99 4.26 -14.37
CA MET A 79 -30.95 5.26 -15.45
C MET A 79 -31.31 4.67 -16.82
N TRP A 80 -30.84 3.44 -17.10
CA TRP A 80 -31.02 2.83 -18.46
C TRP A 80 -32.23 1.91 -18.55
N PHE A 81 -32.62 1.23 -17.47
CA PHE A 81 -33.70 0.25 -17.47
C PHE A 81 -34.89 0.67 -16.59
N GLY A 82 -34.75 1.65 -15.70
CA GLY A 82 -35.79 2.14 -14.80
C GLY A 82 -36.85 3.02 -15.47
N GLY A 83 -36.71 3.31 -16.78
CA GLY A 83 -37.70 4.04 -17.59
C GLY A 83 -38.77 3.17 -18.27
N GLY A 84 -38.73 1.86 -18.11
CA GLY A 84 -39.62 0.99 -18.82
C GLY A 84 -39.82 -0.41 -18.24
N GLY A 85 -40.45 -0.57 -17.08
CA GLY A 85 -41.00 -1.86 -16.77
C GLY A 85 -40.92 -2.34 -15.31
N HIS A 86 -42.09 -2.42 -14.70
CA HIS A 86 -42.49 -3.28 -13.57
C HIS A 86 -41.81 -3.09 -12.22
N VAL A 87 -42.16 -2.03 -11.54
CA VAL A 87 -42.43 -2.14 -10.11
C VAL A 87 -43.94 -2.15 -9.96
N VAL A 88 -44.46 -3.36 -9.69
CA VAL A 88 -45.81 -3.66 -9.17
C VAL A 88 -46.89 -2.62 -9.44
N SER A 89 -47.83 -3.01 -10.34
CA SER A 89 -49.12 -2.34 -10.54
C SER A 89 -49.85 -2.14 -9.20
N SER A 90 -49.94 -0.90 -8.78
CA SER A 90 -51.00 -0.41 -7.96
C SER A 90 -51.45 0.91 -8.62
N ASP A 91 -52.71 0.94 -9.04
CA ASP A 91 -53.37 2.08 -9.64
C ASP A 91 -53.32 3.29 -8.68
N ASP A 92 -52.38 4.21 -8.94
CA ASP A 92 -52.46 5.61 -8.54
C ASP A 92 -51.44 6.43 -9.36
N ASP A 93 -51.98 7.18 -10.31
CA ASP A 93 -51.29 7.74 -11.49
C ASP A 93 -50.54 9.05 -11.26
N ASN A 94 -50.10 9.47 -10.08
CA ASN A 94 -49.44 10.79 -9.98
C ASN A 94 -48.23 10.95 -9.04
N ASP A 95 -47.86 9.98 -8.20
CA ASP A 95 -46.75 10.17 -7.21
C ASP A 95 -45.46 9.41 -7.53
N ASN A 96 -45.42 8.62 -8.59
CA ASN A 96 -44.33 7.64 -8.80
C ASN A 96 -43.06 8.21 -9.44
N ARG A 97 -43.10 9.40 -10.07
CA ARG A 97 -41.87 10.04 -10.64
C ARG A 97 -40.98 10.64 -9.55
N GLY A 98 -41.55 11.11 -8.46
CA GLY A 98 -40.82 11.65 -7.31
C GLY A 98 -40.02 10.58 -6.56
N SER A 99 -40.58 9.38 -6.44
CA SER A 99 -39.94 8.25 -5.74
C SER A 99 -38.66 7.75 -6.42
N GLY A 100 -38.66 7.64 -7.76
CA GLY A 100 -37.49 7.21 -8.51
C GLY A 100 -36.31 8.19 -8.41
N ILE A 101 -36.60 9.50 -8.50
CA ILE A 101 -35.57 10.54 -8.35
C ILE A 101 -35.01 10.55 -6.93
N ALA A 102 -35.84 10.40 -5.91
CA ALA A 102 -35.41 10.35 -4.52
C ALA A 102 -34.44 9.17 -4.26
N VAL A 103 -34.73 7.98 -4.81
CA VAL A 103 -33.83 6.81 -4.69
C VAL A 103 -32.49 7.06 -5.38
N VAL A 104 -32.50 7.63 -6.60
CA VAL A 104 -31.25 7.98 -7.30
C VAL A 104 -30.44 8.98 -6.51
N LEU A 105 -31.05 10.00 -5.92
CA LEU A 105 -30.36 10.98 -5.08
C LEU A 105 -29.72 10.32 -3.84
N VAL A 106 -30.45 9.43 -3.16
CA VAL A 106 -29.91 8.68 -2.01
C VAL A 106 -28.72 7.83 -2.42
N LEU A 107 -28.79 7.14 -3.57
CA LEU A 107 -27.66 6.34 -4.07
C LEU A 107 -26.46 7.22 -4.44
N ILE A 108 -26.65 8.37 -5.05
CA ILE A 108 -25.58 9.33 -5.35
C ILE A 108 -24.91 9.83 -4.08
N ILE A 109 -25.70 10.23 -3.08
CA ILE A 109 -25.18 10.67 -1.78
C ILE A 109 -24.40 9.53 -1.13
N GLY A 110 -24.93 8.31 -1.11
CA GLY A 110 -24.25 7.13 -0.60
C GLY A 110 -22.91 6.86 -1.32
N TYR A 111 -22.89 6.98 -2.64
CA TYR A 111 -21.66 6.84 -3.43
C TYR A 111 -20.62 7.89 -3.07
N VAL A 112 -21.01 9.16 -2.95
CA VAL A 112 -20.10 10.25 -2.56
C VAL A 112 -19.51 10.02 -1.18
N LEU A 113 -20.34 9.61 -0.21
CA LEU A 113 -19.87 9.28 1.15
C LEU A 113 -18.88 8.10 1.14
N CYS A 114 -19.16 7.05 0.38
CA CYS A 114 -18.24 5.92 0.19
C CYS A 114 -16.95 6.35 -0.48
N ALA A 115 -16.98 7.22 -1.50
CA ALA A 115 -15.80 7.74 -2.17
C ALA A 115 -14.90 8.55 -1.22
N ILE A 116 -15.50 9.39 -0.36
CA ILE A 116 -14.78 10.14 0.68
C ILE A 116 -14.15 9.18 1.68
N ALA A 117 -14.89 8.18 2.16
CA ALA A 117 -14.38 7.18 3.08
C ALA A 117 -13.24 6.35 2.48
N TYR A 118 -13.37 5.98 1.20
CA TYR A 118 -12.31 5.29 0.45
C TYR A 118 -11.04 6.13 0.35
N LEU A 119 -11.17 7.40 -0.04
CA LEU A 119 -10.03 8.32 -0.13
C LEU A 119 -9.34 8.48 1.23
N PHE A 120 -10.12 8.69 2.30
CA PHE A 120 -9.59 8.81 3.66
C PHE A 120 -8.84 7.54 4.09
N THR A 121 -9.41 6.36 3.81
CA THR A 121 -8.78 5.07 4.11
C THR A 121 -7.47 4.89 3.33
N ALA A 122 -7.44 5.25 2.05
CA ALA A 122 -6.25 5.18 1.23
C ALA A 122 -5.13 6.10 1.76
N LEU A 123 -5.45 7.36 2.08
CA LEU A 123 -4.48 8.31 2.64
C LEU A 123 -3.93 7.85 3.99
N THR A 124 -4.79 7.32 4.87
CA THR A 124 -4.40 6.78 6.17
C THR A 124 -3.47 5.58 6.00
N ARG A 125 -3.75 4.69 5.04
CA ARG A 125 -2.90 3.54 4.72
C ARG A 125 -1.48 3.96 4.33
N PHE A 126 -1.33 4.97 3.48
CA PHE A 126 -0.02 5.49 3.07
C PHE A 126 0.73 6.15 4.24
N ALA A 127 0.03 6.91 5.08
CA ALA A 127 0.63 7.55 6.25
C ALA A 127 1.14 6.52 7.28
N ILE A 128 0.34 5.48 7.55
CA ILE A 128 0.70 4.38 8.45
C ILE A 128 1.89 3.60 7.86
N SER A 129 1.90 3.31 6.56
CA SER A 129 2.98 2.58 5.90
C SER A 129 4.33 3.28 6.10
N ARG A 130 4.40 4.58 5.85
CA ARG A 130 5.63 5.36 6.05
C ARG A 130 6.11 5.37 7.52
N LYS A 131 5.20 5.54 8.47
CA LYS A 131 5.54 5.51 9.89
C LYS A 131 6.10 4.16 10.31
N ARG A 132 5.57 3.07 9.74
CA ARG A 132 6.04 1.70 10.03
C ARG A 132 7.45 1.46 9.53
N GLU A 133 7.83 1.99 8.37
CA GLU A 133 9.20 1.93 7.86
C GLU A 133 10.19 2.60 8.83
N TYR A 134 9.87 3.80 9.32
CA TYR A 134 10.72 4.45 10.34
C TYR A 134 10.79 3.65 11.65
N MET A 135 9.71 3.00 12.04
CA MET A 135 9.69 2.12 13.21
C MET A 135 10.50 0.85 12.97
N ALA A 136 10.48 0.31 11.74
CA ALA A 136 11.28 -0.85 11.37
C ALA A 136 12.76 -0.50 11.28
N ASP A 137 13.12 0.69 10.80
CA ASP A 137 14.49 1.20 10.81
C ASP A 137 15.04 1.34 12.24
N ALA A 138 14.27 1.97 13.12
CA ALA A 138 14.66 2.13 14.52
C ALA A 138 14.78 0.78 15.24
N GLY A 139 13.81 -0.12 15.05
CA GLY A 139 13.86 -1.46 15.63
C GLY A 139 14.96 -2.34 15.05
N GLY A 140 15.25 -2.22 13.75
CA GLY A 140 16.38 -2.88 13.09
C GLY A 140 17.71 -2.39 13.65
N ALA A 141 17.87 -1.07 13.79
CA ALA A 141 19.05 -0.46 14.41
C ALA A 141 19.25 -0.91 15.87
N GLU A 142 18.17 -1.01 16.64
CA GLU A 142 18.18 -1.54 18.01
C GLU A 142 18.62 -3.01 18.05
N LEU A 143 18.07 -3.84 17.16
CA LEU A 143 18.34 -5.28 17.13
C LEU A 143 19.78 -5.62 16.71
N CYS A 144 20.33 -4.90 15.72
CA CYS A 144 21.71 -5.12 15.26
C CYS A 144 22.75 -4.32 16.07
N GLY A 145 22.31 -3.34 16.86
CA GLY A 145 23.21 -2.47 17.65
C GLY A 145 24.09 -1.53 16.81
N ASN A 146 23.86 -1.46 15.49
CA ASN A 146 24.64 -0.65 14.56
C ASN A 146 23.74 0.04 13.53
N PRO A 147 23.19 1.24 13.82
CA PRO A 147 22.34 1.98 12.90
C PRO A 147 23.07 2.38 11.62
N LEU A 148 24.38 2.62 11.69
CA LEU A 148 25.18 3.01 10.53
C LEU A 148 25.33 1.87 9.50
N ALA A 149 25.30 0.63 9.95
CA ALA A 149 25.33 -0.53 9.06
C ALA A 149 24.05 -0.61 8.20
N LEU A 150 22.87 -0.39 8.81
CA LEU A 150 21.62 -0.32 8.07
C LEU A 150 21.60 0.89 7.10
N ALA A 151 22.11 2.05 7.51
CA ALA A 151 22.24 3.21 6.64
C ALA A 151 23.16 2.93 5.42
N SER A 152 24.27 2.25 5.66
CA SER A 152 25.21 1.82 4.60
C SER A 152 24.54 0.83 3.62
N ALA A 153 23.83 -0.19 4.15
CA ALA A 153 23.05 -1.13 3.35
C ALA A 153 22.05 -0.40 2.43
N LEU A 154 21.26 0.52 2.98
CA LEU A 154 20.31 1.32 2.22
C LEU A 154 20.97 2.15 1.11
N ARG A 155 22.16 2.72 1.35
CA ARG A 155 22.94 3.42 0.31
C ARG A 155 23.36 2.49 -0.82
N LYS A 156 23.90 1.33 -0.48
CA LYS A 156 24.35 0.34 -1.48
C LYS A 156 23.17 -0.13 -2.33
N ILE A 157 22.06 -0.50 -1.71
CA ILE A 157 20.84 -0.98 -2.40
C ILE A 157 20.24 0.13 -3.27
N SER A 158 20.15 1.38 -2.78
CA SER A 158 19.56 2.50 -3.53
C SER A 158 20.40 2.97 -4.72
N GLY A 159 21.70 2.70 -4.71
CA GLY A 159 22.66 3.06 -5.78
C GLY A 159 22.65 2.11 -6.95
N ASP A 160 21.96 0.96 -6.87
CA ASP A 160 21.94 -0.03 -7.95
C ASP A 160 20.92 0.30 -9.04
N PRO A 161 21.36 0.55 -10.30
CA PRO A 161 20.46 0.78 -11.43
C PRO A 161 19.60 -0.45 -11.81
N GLY A 162 19.93 -1.67 -11.34
CA GLY A 162 19.19 -2.90 -11.63
C GLY A 162 17.77 -2.93 -11.08
N LEU A 163 17.46 -2.16 -10.02
CA LEU A 163 16.12 -2.04 -9.44
C LEU A 163 15.12 -1.28 -10.31
N GLN A 164 15.55 -0.61 -11.38
CA GLN A 164 14.69 0.15 -12.29
C GLN A 164 13.80 -0.75 -13.18
N GLY A 165 14.03 -2.07 -13.20
CA GLY A 165 13.37 -3.02 -14.10
C GLY A 165 12.09 -3.69 -13.58
N VAL A 166 11.73 -3.56 -12.30
CA VAL A 166 10.56 -4.24 -11.73
C VAL A 166 9.26 -3.56 -12.14
N LYS A 167 8.53 -4.19 -13.07
CA LYS A 167 7.29 -3.65 -13.68
C LYS A 167 5.99 -4.03 -12.95
N ARG A 168 6.04 -4.78 -11.84
CA ARG A 168 4.83 -5.29 -11.16
C ARG A 168 4.58 -4.53 -9.86
N ASP A 169 3.58 -3.65 -9.89
CA ASP A 169 3.20 -2.80 -8.76
C ASP A 169 2.66 -3.61 -7.54
N ASP A 170 2.15 -4.82 -7.77
CA ASP A 170 1.64 -5.73 -6.76
C ASP A 170 2.75 -6.37 -5.89
N VAL A 171 3.94 -6.56 -6.48
CA VAL A 171 5.11 -7.13 -5.78
C VAL A 171 6.03 -6.03 -5.22
N ALA A 172 5.94 -4.82 -5.76
CA ALA A 172 6.78 -3.68 -5.36
C ALA A 172 6.62 -3.29 -3.87
N GLN A 173 5.51 -3.65 -3.24
CA GLN A 173 5.27 -3.42 -1.79
C GLN A 173 6.08 -4.35 -0.89
N LEU A 174 6.71 -5.39 -1.44
CA LEU A 174 7.56 -6.34 -0.74
C LEU A 174 9.05 -6.00 -0.85
N PHE A 175 9.40 -4.92 -1.54
CA PHE A 175 10.79 -4.51 -1.70
C PHE A 175 11.18 -3.46 -0.66
N ILE A 176 12.37 -3.57 -0.11
CA ILE A 176 12.95 -2.60 0.84
C ILE A 176 13.03 -1.21 0.23
N ILE A 177 13.28 -1.14 -1.08
CA ILE A 177 13.31 0.10 -1.87
C ILE A 177 12.37 -0.04 -3.04
N HIS A 178 11.40 0.88 -3.13
CA HIS A 178 10.49 0.92 -4.27
C HIS A 178 11.24 1.47 -5.49
N PRO A 179 11.25 0.76 -6.65
CA PRO A 179 11.85 1.29 -7.85
C PRO A 179 11.11 2.56 -8.29
N GLN A 180 11.74 3.71 -8.11
CA GLN A 180 11.15 4.99 -8.51
C GLN A 180 11.03 5.05 -10.03
N LYS A 181 9.83 5.30 -10.54
CA LYS A 181 9.64 5.79 -11.91
C LYS A 181 10.21 7.20 -12.00
N LEU A 182 11.44 7.33 -12.48
CA LEU A 182 11.96 8.63 -12.90
C LEU A 182 11.14 9.12 -14.09
N SER A 183 10.66 10.36 -13.98
CA SER A 183 10.15 11.22 -15.05
C SER A 183 8.65 11.47 -15.06
N ALA A 184 8.25 12.42 -14.23
CA ALA A 184 7.14 13.32 -14.54
C ALA A 184 7.34 14.64 -13.79
N GLY A 185 7.13 15.77 -14.46
CA GLY A 185 7.48 17.11 -13.95
C GLY A 185 6.77 17.53 -12.65
N GLY A 186 7.41 18.42 -11.95
CA GLY A 186 7.13 19.05 -10.65
C GLY A 186 5.87 18.73 -9.85
N ALA A 187 4.68 19.01 -10.33
CA ALA A 187 3.42 18.79 -9.58
C ALA A 187 3.03 17.31 -9.49
N MET A 188 3.35 16.51 -10.54
CA MET A 188 3.09 15.09 -10.59
C MET A 188 4.05 14.30 -9.69
N SER A 189 5.28 14.78 -9.47
CA SER A 189 6.23 14.17 -8.54
C SER A 189 5.82 14.39 -7.08
N MET A 190 5.21 15.53 -6.76
CA MET A 190 4.68 15.82 -5.43
C MET A 190 3.49 14.91 -5.09
N LEU A 191 2.60 14.67 -6.05
CA LEU A 191 1.51 13.71 -5.91
C LEU A 191 2.04 12.28 -5.81
N SER A 192 3.01 11.87 -6.63
CA SER A 192 3.59 10.52 -6.57
C SER A 192 4.28 10.25 -5.22
N SER A 193 4.91 11.26 -4.60
CA SER A 193 5.50 11.12 -3.27
C SER A 193 4.47 10.94 -2.15
N LEU A 194 3.27 11.51 -2.30
CA LEU A 194 2.16 11.30 -1.35
C LEU A 194 1.61 9.88 -1.41
N PHE A 195 1.65 9.24 -2.59
CA PHE A 195 1.15 7.87 -2.82
C PHE A 195 2.26 6.81 -2.75
N SER A 196 3.50 7.20 -2.45
CA SER A 196 4.59 6.26 -2.19
C SER A 196 4.34 5.49 -0.89
N THR A 197 4.42 4.17 -0.95
CA THR A 197 4.27 3.28 0.22
C THR A 197 5.49 3.32 1.12
N HIS A 198 6.68 3.61 0.56
CA HIS A 198 7.93 3.74 1.32
C HIS A 198 8.34 5.22 1.41
N PRO A 199 8.92 5.66 2.54
CA PRO A 199 9.51 6.98 2.66
C PRO A 199 10.75 7.10 1.79
N ASP A 200 11.17 8.35 1.52
CA ASP A 200 12.39 8.63 0.79
C ASP A 200 13.60 7.99 1.50
N THR A 201 14.34 7.16 0.76
CA THR A 201 15.51 6.43 1.27
C THR A 201 16.56 7.39 1.83
N LYS A 202 16.73 8.58 1.22
CA LYS A 202 17.65 9.60 1.74
C LYS A 202 17.28 10.03 3.15
N LYS A 203 15.98 10.27 3.40
CA LYS A 203 15.50 10.66 4.72
C LYS A 203 15.64 9.54 5.76
N ARG A 204 15.46 8.27 5.35
CA ARG A 204 15.70 7.11 6.23
C ARG A 204 17.18 7.06 6.64
N ILE A 205 18.10 7.23 5.69
CA ILE A 205 19.55 7.25 5.92
C ILE A 205 19.92 8.40 6.88
N GLU A 206 19.44 9.63 6.61
CA GLU A 206 19.69 10.79 7.48
C GLU A 206 19.25 10.57 8.93
N ILE A 207 18.10 9.92 9.15
CA ILE A 207 17.61 9.60 10.47
C ILE A 207 18.51 8.54 11.16
N LEU A 208 18.89 7.49 10.43
CA LEU A 208 19.76 6.43 10.98
C LEU A 208 21.16 6.93 11.35
N GLU A 209 21.65 7.98 10.68
CA GLU A 209 22.93 8.61 10.99
C GLU A 209 22.90 9.52 12.23
N GLN A 210 21.71 9.84 12.73
CA GLN A 210 21.50 10.67 13.92
C GLN A 210 21.32 9.82 15.19
N PHE A 211 21.21 8.49 15.05
CA PHE A 211 21.17 7.56 16.18
C PHE A 211 22.56 7.32 16.75
#